data_c2277188d7f82ef6da6e0ea453547a0e
#
_entry.id   c2277188d7f82ef6da6e0ea453547a0e
#
_cell.length_a   1.000
_cell.length_b   1.000
_cell.length_c   1.000
_cell.angle_alpha   90.00
_cell.angle_beta   90.00
_cell.angle_gamma   90.00
#
_symmetry.space_group_name_H-M   'P 1'
#
loop_
_entity.id
_entity.type
_entity.pdbx_description
1 polymer ?
#
loop_
_entity_poly.entity_id
_entity_poly.type
_entity_poly.pdbx_seq_one_letter_code
_entity_poly.pdbx_strand_id
1 'polypeptide(L)'
;MLNIVIFGAPGSGKGTQSERIVEKYGINHISTGDVLRAEIKNGTELGKTAKGYIDQGQLIPDELMIDILASVFDSFKDSKGVIFDGFPRTIAQAEALKKMLAERGQDVSVMVDLDVP
;
A
#
# COMPACT_ATOMS: atom_id res chain seq x y z
N MET A 1 3.37 -10.90 -11.87
CA MET A 1 3.88 -9.85 -10.96
C MET A 1 3.87 -10.37 -9.53
N LEU A 2 4.93 -10.16 -8.79
CA LEU A 2 5.03 -10.58 -7.40
C LEU A 2 4.44 -9.49 -6.50
N ASN A 3 3.34 -9.77 -5.85
CA ASN A 3 2.65 -8.81 -4.97
C ASN A 3 2.77 -9.28 -3.53
N ILE A 4 3.52 -8.55 -2.73
CA ILE A 4 3.81 -8.89 -1.35
C ILE A 4 3.11 -7.88 -0.44
N VAL A 5 2.44 -8.39 0.58
CA VAL A 5 1.88 -7.56 1.65
C VAL A 5 2.74 -7.77 2.88
N ILE A 6 3.23 -6.67 3.45
CA ILE A 6 3.99 -6.72 4.70
C ILE A 6 3.30 -5.82 5.73
N PHE A 7 3.10 -6.32 6.93
CA PHE A 7 2.53 -5.55 8.02
C PHE A 7 3.19 -5.92 9.34
N GLY A 8 3.13 -4.98 10.26
CA GLY A 8 3.75 -5.11 11.57
C GLY A 8 3.80 -3.75 12.24
N ALA A 9 3.98 -3.76 13.55
CA ALA A 9 4.08 -2.53 14.33
C ALA A 9 5.37 -1.78 14.00
N PRO A 10 5.41 -0.44 14.18
CA PRO A 10 6.66 0.30 14.09
C PRO A 10 7.70 -0.30 15.04
N GLY A 11 8.92 -0.49 14.55
CA GLY A 11 9.99 -1.09 15.32
C GLY A 11 10.07 -2.61 15.24
N SER A 12 9.19 -3.27 14.49
CA SER A 12 9.21 -4.72 14.31
C SER A 12 10.23 -5.21 13.27
N GLY A 13 10.97 -4.30 12.66
CA GLY A 13 11.89 -4.62 11.58
C GLY A 13 11.26 -4.56 10.19
N LYS A 14 10.03 -4.08 10.09
CA LYS A 14 9.26 -4.03 8.85
C LYS A 14 10.00 -3.26 7.74
N GLY A 15 10.54 -2.08 8.06
CA GLY A 15 11.27 -1.27 7.09
C GLY A 15 12.50 -1.98 6.55
N THR A 16 13.28 -2.60 7.43
CA THR A 16 14.48 -3.35 7.05
C THR A 16 14.14 -4.55 6.17
N GLN A 17 13.09 -5.28 6.50
CA GLN A 17 12.66 -6.42 5.72
C GLN A 17 12.15 -6.00 4.34
N SER A 18 11.39 -4.90 4.28
CA SER A 18 10.91 -4.36 3.00
C SER A 18 12.06 -3.98 2.09
N GLU A 19 13.08 -3.30 2.60
CA GLU A 19 14.25 -2.91 1.84
C GLU A 19 15.00 -4.12 1.28
N ARG A 20 15.17 -5.16 2.09
CA ARG A 20 15.84 -6.40 1.65
C ARG A 20 15.08 -7.10 0.54
N ILE A 21 13.75 -7.15 0.65
CA ILE A 21 12.91 -7.79 -0.35
C ILE A 21 12.97 -7.00 -1.65
N VAL A 22 12.90 -5.68 -1.58
CA VAL A 22 13.01 -4.81 -2.75
C VAL A 22 14.33 -5.03 -3.48
N GLU A 23 15.45 -5.06 -2.76
CA GLU A 23 16.78 -5.30 -3.34
C GLU A 23 16.88 -6.70 -3.95
N LYS A 24 16.42 -7.72 -3.21
CA LYS A 24 16.57 -9.11 -3.63
C LYS A 24 15.78 -9.43 -4.91
N TYR A 25 14.57 -8.92 -5.02
CA TYR A 25 13.67 -9.27 -6.12
C TYR A 25 13.52 -8.18 -7.17
N GLY A 26 14.12 -7.01 -6.94
CA GLY A 26 14.01 -5.89 -7.88
C GLY A 26 12.58 -5.38 -8.05
N ILE A 27 11.82 -5.35 -6.97
CA ILE A 27 10.43 -4.91 -6.98
C ILE A 27 10.29 -3.52 -6.39
N ASN A 28 9.11 -2.92 -6.54
CA ASN A 28 8.82 -1.58 -6.03
C ASN A 28 8.18 -1.63 -4.66
N HIS A 29 8.35 -0.56 -3.89
CA HIS A 29 7.80 -0.43 -2.54
C HIS A 29 6.70 0.62 -2.55
N ILE A 30 5.52 0.24 -2.05
CA ILE A 30 4.41 1.15 -1.84
C ILE A 30 4.17 1.27 -0.34
N SER A 31 4.60 2.40 0.24
CA SER A 31 4.29 2.74 1.62
C SER A 31 3.06 3.64 1.61
N THR A 32 2.00 3.23 2.30
CA THR A 32 0.75 4.00 2.30
C THR A 32 0.94 5.42 2.81
N GLY A 33 1.75 5.60 3.86
CA GLY A 33 2.03 6.93 4.39
C GLY A 33 2.75 7.83 3.38
N ASP A 34 3.75 7.29 2.71
CA ASP A 34 4.53 8.02 1.71
C ASP A 34 3.69 8.35 0.47
N VAL A 35 2.89 7.40 0.02
CA VAL A 35 1.98 7.58 -1.11
C VAL A 35 0.97 8.68 -0.82
N LEU A 36 0.36 8.62 0.37
CA LEU A 36 -0.62 9.61 0.80
C LEU A 36 -0.02 11.03 0.83
N ARG A 37 1.18 11.16 1.41
CA ARG A 37 1.87 12.45 1.45
C ARG A 37 2.20 12.96 0.05
N ALA A 38 2.62 12.08 -0.85
CA ALA A 38 2.93 12.45 -2.23
C ALA A 38 1.69 12.93 -2.98
N GLU A 39 0.56 12.24 -2.83
CA GLU A 39 -0.70 12.65 -3.45
C GLU A 39 -1.15 14.02 -2.97
N ILE A 40 -1.05 14.28 -1.68
CA ILE A 40 -1.41 15.58 -1.10
C ILE A 40 -0.47 16.68 -1.62
N LYS A 41 0.83 16.41 -1.63
CA LYS A 41 1.83 17.37 -2.09
C LYS A 41 1.65 17.73 -3.57
N ASN A 42 1.32 16.75 -4.39
CA ASN A 42 1.13 16.94 -5.82
C ASN A 42 -0.23 17.54 -6.19
N GLY A 43 -1.14 17.65 -5.22
CA GLY A 43 -2.45 18.26 -5.42
C GLY A 43 -3.36 17.46 -6.34
N THR A 44 -3.23 16.14 -6.39
CA THR A 44 -4.13 15.30 -7.17
C THR A 44 -5.53 15.34 -6.58
N GLU A 45 -6.55 14.95 -7.36
CA GLU A 45 -7.93 14.94 -6.87
C GLU A 45 -8.07 14.02 -5.65
N LEU A 46 -7.45 12.85 -5.70
CA LEU A 46 -7.46 11.92 -4.57
C LEU A 46 -6.72 12.52 -3.36
N GLY A 47 -5.60 13.19 -3.59
CA GLY A 47 -4.84 13.85 -2.54
C GLY A 47 -5.61 14.98 -1.87
N LYS A 48 -6.32 15.80 -2.65
CA LYS A 48 -7.15 16.87 -2.11
C LYS A 48 -8.28 16.32 -1.24
N THR A 49 -8.91 15.25 -1.69
CA THR A 49 -9.97 14.58 -0.92
C THR A 49 -9.41 14.02 0.39
N ALA A 50 -8.28 13.35 0.33
CA ALA A 50 -7.62 12.79 1.51
C ALA A 50 -7.22 13.88 2.51
N LYS A 51 -6.70 15.00 2.02
CA LYS A 51 -6.33 16.13 2.86
C LYS A 51 -7.53 16.70 3.60
N GLY A 52 -8.70 16.76 2.94
CA GLY A 52 -9.93 17.20 3.58
C GLY A 52 -10.28 16.37 4.81
N TYR A 53 -10.13 15.05 4.75
CA TYR A 53 -10.36 14.19 5.91
C TYR A 53 -9.33 14.44 7.01
N ILE A 54 -8.06 14.57 6.66
CA ILE A 54 -6.99 14.81 7.63
C ILE A 54 -7.17 16.14 8.34
N ASP A 55 -7.51 17.20 7.61
CA ASP A 55 -7.70 18.54 8.16
C ASP A 55 -8.88 18.59 9.13
N GLN A 56 -9.86 17.71 8.97
CA GLN A 56 -11.00 17.58 9.86
C GLN A 56 -10.76 16.61 11.02
N GLY A 57 -9.57 16.02 11.10
CA GLY A 57 -9.24 15.02 12.11
C GLY A 57 -9.95 13.68 11.90
N GLN A 58 -10.43 13.42 10.68
CA GLN A 58 -11.13 12.19 10.35
C GLN A 58 -10.20 11.16 9.73
N LEU A 59 -10.52 9.88 9.90
CA LEU A 59 -9.79 8.80 9.26
C LEU A 59 -10.16 8.75 7.77
N ILE A 60 -9.18 8.43 6.95
CA ILE A 60 -9.40 8.27 5.51
C ILE A 60 -10.20 6.99 5.27
N PRO A 61 -11.32 7.05 4.53
CA PRO A 61 -12.10 5.84 4.22
C PRO A 61 -11.26 4.80 3.45
N ASP A 62 -11.54 3.53 3.70
CA ASP A 62 -10.84 2.43 3.02
C ASP A 62 -10.96 2.52 1.50
N GLU A 63 -12.13 2.90 0.99
CA GLU A 63 -12.37 3.08 -0.45
C GLU A 63 -11.43 4.11 -1.07
N LEU A 64 -11.25 5.24 -0.39
CA LEU A 64 -10.35 6.29 -0.86
C LEU A 64 -8.91 5.81 -0.84
N MET A 65 -8.52 5.09 0.22
CA MET A 65 -7.19 4.52 0.35
C MET A 65 -6.90 3.53 -0.77
N ILE A 66 -7.88 2.68 -1.10
CA ILE A 66 -7.77 1.72 -2.21
C ILE A 66 -7.65 2.45 -3.55
N ASP A 67 -8.39 3.53 -3.76
CA ASP A 67 -8.29 4.31 -5.00
C ASP A 67 -6.90 4.91 -5.17
N ILE A 68 -6.33 5.42 -4.09
CA ILE A 68 -4.96 5.96 -4.10
C ILE A 68 -3.95 4.86 -4.42
N LEU A 69 -4.07 3.71 -3.75
CA LEU A 69 -3.18 2.58 -3.99
C LEU A 69 -3.32 2.03 -5.41
N ALA A 70 -4.54 1.98 -5.94
CA ALA A 70 -4.78 1.54 -7.31
C ALA A 70 -4.09 2.45 -8.32
N SER A 71 -4.17 3.75 -8.11
CA SER A 71 -3.50 4.73 -8.97
C SER A 71 -1.99 4.53 -8.99
N VAL A 72 -1.38 4.34 -7.81
CA VAL A 72 0.07 4.10 -7.69
C VAL A 72 0.44 2.73 -8.28
N PHE A 73 -0.35 1.70 -8.00
CA PHE A 73 -0.11 0.36 -8.54
C PHE A 73 -0.11 0.38 -10.07
N ASP A 74 -1.06 1.08 -10.67
CA ASP A 74 -1.14 1.19 -12.13
C ASP A 74 0.08 1.88 -12.74
N SER A 75 0.77 2.73 -11.99
CA SER A 75 2.00 3.37 -12.44
C SER A 75 3.19 2.39 -12.48
N PHE A 76 3.08 1.24 -11.82
CA PHE A 76 4.12 0.21 -11.77
C PHE A 76 3.80 -1.01 -12.65
N LYS A 77 3.00 -0.86 -13.67
CA LYS A 77 2.56 -1.99 -14.52
C LYS A 77 3.69 -2.76 -15.17
N ASP A 78 4.86 -2.15 -15.37
CA ASP A 78 6.05 -2.82 -15.92
C ASP A 78 6.99 -3.35 -14.84
N SER A 79 6.61 -3.25 -13.57
CA SER A 79 7.41 -3.73 -12.45
C SER A 79 7.36 -5.25 -12.34
N LYS A 80 8.43 -5.83 -11.81
CA LYS A 80 8.47 -7.27 -11.48
C LYS A 80 7.59 -7.61 -10.31
N GLY A 81 7.24 -6.64 -9.50
CA GLY A 81 6.39 -6.82 -8.35
C GLY A 81 6.31 -5.58 -7.50
N VAL A 82 5.47 -5.65 -6.48
CA VAL A 82 5.22 -4.55 -5.55
C VAL A 82 5.09 -5.09 -4.14
N ILE A 83 5.67 -4.38 -3.17
CA ILE A 83 5.44 -4.67 -1.77
C ILE A 83 4.53 -3.58 -1.19
N PHE A 84 3.42 -3.98 -0.57
CA PHE A 84 2.49 -3.08 0.10
C PHE A 84 2.84 -3.00 1.57
N ASP A 85 3.22 -1.83 2.04
CA ASP A 85 3.66 -1.60 3.41
C ASP A 85 2.67 -0.67 4.12
N GLY A 86 2.15 -1.12 5.26
CA GLY A 86 1.23 -0.35 6.07
C GLY A 86 -0.24 -0.51 5.71
N PHE A 87 -0.56 -1.26 4.67
CA PHE A 87 -1.92 -1.57 4.24
C PHE A 87 -1.90 -2.92 3.54
N PRO A 88 -2.81 -3.84 3.80
CA PRO A 88 -3.97 -3.72 4.72
C PRO A 88 -3.59 -3.91 6.19
N ARG A 89 -4.42 -3.39 7.08
CA ARG A 89 -4.28 -3.56 8.53
C ARG A 89 -5.48 -4.27 9.16
N THR A 90 -6.55 -4.43 8.38
CA THR A 90 -7.77 -5.12 8.79
C THR A 90 -8.17 -6.13 7.72
N ILE A 91 -9.04 -7.07 8.09
CA ILE A 91 -9.55 -8.08 7.15
C ILE A 91 -10.32 -7.39 6.03
N ALA A 92 -11.15 -6.40 6.34
CA ALA A 92 -11.89 -5.65 5.33
C ALA A 92 -10.97 -4.96 4.33
N GLN A 93 -9.88 -4.36 4.80
CA GLN A 93 -8.88 -3.74 3.94
C GLN A 93 -8.16 -4.77 3.07
N ALA A 94 -7.86 -5.94 3.64
CA ALA A 94 -7.22 -7.02 2.90
C ALA A 94 -8.11 -7.52 1.75
N GLU A 95 -9.40 -7.67 2.01
CA GLU A 95 -10.35 -8.07 0.99
C GLU A 95 -10.49 -7.02 -0.11
N ALA A 96 -10.51 -5.74 0.26
CA ALA A 96 -10.57 -4.63 -0.69
C ALA A 96 -9.33 -4.57 -1.58
N LEU A 97 -8.14 -4.77 -0.98
CA LEU A 97 -6.89 -4.83 -1.74
C LEU A 97 -6.88 -6.01 -2.71
N LYS A 98 -7.30 -7.16 -2.25
CA LYS A 98 -7.38 -8.38 -3.08
C LYS A 98 -8.32 -8.17 -4.28
N LYS A 99 -9.46 -7.54 -4.05
CA LYS A 99 -10.41 -7.21 -5.10
C LYS A 99 -9.79 -6.24 -6.12
N MET A 100 -9.09 -5.22 -5.64
CA MET A 100 -8.41 -4.25 -6.51
C MET A 100 -7.39 -4.94 -7.41
N LEU A 101 -6.60 -5.86 -6.85
CA LEU A 101 -5.62 -6.62 -7.62
C LEU A 101 -6.29 -7.56 -8.63
N ALA A 102 -7.39 -8.21 -8.23
CA ALA A 102 -8.13 -9.11 -9.10
C ALA A 102 -8.70 -8.40 -10.33
N GLU A 103 -9.15 -7.17 -10.17
CA GLU A 103 -9.64 -6.34 -11.26
C GLU A 103 -8.55 -6.08 -12.31
N ARG A 104 -7.28 -6.23 -11.94
CA ARG A 104 -6.12 -6.05 -12.81
C ARG A 104 -5.47 -7.37 -13.21
N GLY A 105 -6.15 -8.49 -12.96
CA GLY A 105 -5.61 -9.82 -13.25
C GLY A 105 -4.47 -10.23 -12.34
N GLN A 106 -4.39 -9.65 -11.14
CA GLN A 106 -3.33 -9.89 -10.17
C GLN A 106 -3.90 -10.48 -8.88
N ASP A 107 -3.03 -10.93 -7.99
CA ASP A 107 -3.40 -11.42 -6.67
C ASP A 107 -2.24 -11.19 -5.71
N VAL A 108 -2.50 -11.35 -4.42
CA VAL A 108 -1.48 -11.32 -3.39
C VAL A 108 -0.68 -12.62 -3.47
N SER A 109 0.63 -12.50 -3.68
CA SER A 109 1.53 -13.66 -3.78
C SER A 109 1.97 -14.15 -2.41
N VAL A 110 2.32 -13.21 -1.52
CA VAL A 110 2.84 -13.52 -0.19
C VAL A 110 2.35 -12.48 0.80
N MET A 111 1.98 -12.92 1.99
CA MET A 111 1.69 -12.04 3.12
C MET A 111 2.73 -12.26 4.21
N VAL A 112 3.41 -11.21 4.64
CA VAL A 112 4.42 -11.25 5.69
C VAL A 112 3.91 -10.47 6.89
N ASP A 113 3.77 -11.15 8.02
CA ASP A 113 3.35 -10.55 9.28
C ASP A 113 4.53 -10.58 10.26
N LEU A 114 5.06 -9.40 10.57
CA LEU A 114 6.19 -9.24 11.49
C LEU A 114 5.75 -8.96 12.93
N ASP A 115 4.44 -8.92 13.16
CA ASP A 115 3.86 -8.65 14.47
C ASP A 115 3.49 -9.95 15.18
N VAL A 116 4.27 -10.98 14.96
CA VAL A 116 4.08 -12.31 15.56
C VAL A 116 4.79 -12.35 16.91
N PRO A 117 4.12 -12.79 17.95
CA PRO A 117 4.75 -12.93 19.27
C PRO A 117 5.92 -13.92 19.24
#